data_bf2dc237eacc304555f2e51cc86e6a82
#
_entry.id   bf2dc237eacc304555f2e51cc86e6a82
#
_cell.length_a   1.000
_cell.length_b   1.000
_cell.length_c   1.000
_cell.angle_alpha   90.00
_cell.angle_beta   90.00
_cell.angle_gamma   90.00
#
_symmetry.space_group_name_H-M   'P 1'
#
loop_
_entity.id
_entity.type
_entity.pdbx_description
1 polymer ?
#
loop_
_entity_poly.entity_id
_entity_poly.type
_entity_poly.pdbx_seq_one_letter_code
_entity_poly.pdbx_strand_id
1 'polypeptide(L)'
;MNVTAFIRKTSAKDKATIYFRVRDEKCDIKCASELTINPNHWDSKRQSYKQRIALVKDSERQQLNDAILDLKRIISKEYYIGATAEWLKRVIFVFHHPNAYKLKDNQCQETRLSVLVEQYIQAKGFEKRQASVIRANIGKIERFEQYQKTVKKRTDYVMGIDNTTAKDLEDFYQFLVHEHEYVKLYPYLYRNAAKSVTQAVRSDNTLHSNFARLRTVFMWCIHRGITTNNPFLQFEMPKAVYGTPWYISIEERDCLYELDLSDNPHLATFRDMFVFQCFLGCRFGDLLNLKKENVIDGVVEYLPQKTKNHDGRTVRVPLTEKALAIYDRYKDRPTLSLFPHYNVADFNKAVRAVMELAHLDRKVPILNPQTRQNEMRPIYEVATSHAARRTFIGNLYKQVQDPNLISSMSGHANGSRAFARYRTIDDDIKRGLVDLIG
;
A
#
# COMPACT_ATOMS: atom_id res chain seq x y z
N MET A 1 -7.55 -24.40 24.61
CA MET A 1 -6.61 -23.28 24.76
C MET A 1 -5.98 -23.29 26.14
N ASN A 2 -4.66 -23.02 26.25
CA ASN A 2 -3.92 -22.95 27.51
C ASN A 2 -3.18 -21.61 27.61
N VAL A 3 -3.32 -20.91 28.75
CA VAL A 3 -2.63 -19.65 29.04
C VAL A 3 -1.59 -19.87 30.12
N THR A 4 -0.32 -19.64 29.80
CA THR A 4 0.79 -19.85 30.73
C THR A 4 1.60 -18.58 30.93
N ALA A 5 2.06 -18.32 32.15
CA ALA A 5 3.01 -17.27 32.45
C ALA A 5 4.42 -17.89 32.65
N PHE A 6 5.46 -17.20 32.15
CA PHE A 6 6.83 -17.66 32.25
C PHE A 6 7.83 -16.50 32.23
N ILE A 7 9.04 -16.75 32.72
CA ILE A 7 10.17 -15.84 32.57
C ILE A 7 11.18 -16.42 31.58
N ARG A 8 11.86 -15.57 30.84
CA ARG A 8 13.00 -15.98 30.00
C ARG A 8 14.28 -15.98 30.82
N LYS A 9 15.23 -16.83 30.45
CA LYS A 9 16.60 -16.74 30.98
C LYS A 9 17.16 -15.36 30.64
N THR A 10 17.60 -14.63 31.65
CA THR A 10 18.17 -13.29 31.52
C THR A 10 19.52 -13.26 32.21
N SER A 11 20.45 -12.46 31.69
CA SER A 11 21.73 -12.16 32.34
C SER A 11 21.55 -11.19 33.53
N ALA A 12 20.43 -10.51 33.65
CA ALA A 12 20.12 -9.65 34.79
C ALA A 12 19.85 -10.50 36.03
N LYS A 13 20.58 -10.26 37.12
CA LYS A 13 20.51 -11.07 38.34
C LYS A 13 19.24 -10.83 39.16
N ASP A 14 18.65 -9.62 39.06
CA ASP A 14 17.64 -9.18 40.03
C ASP A 14 16.27 -8.90 39.44
N LYS A 15 16.12 -8.84 38.10
CA LYS A 15 14.85 -8.48 37.47
C LYS A 15 14.63 -9.21 36.15
N ALA A 16 13.53 -9.97 36.04
CA ALA A 16 13.08 -10.62 34.81
C ALA A 16 11.65 -10.21 34.49
N THR A 17 11.35 -9.98 33.22
CA THR A 17 10.00 -9.71 32.72
C THR A 17 9.21 -11.00 32.66
N ILE A 18 7.94 -10.95 33.09
CA ILE A 18 6.99 -12.06 32.96
C ILE A 18 6.32 -11.99 31.60
N TYR A 19 6.36 -13.10 30.89
CA TYR A 19 5.72 -13.29 29.58
C TYR A 19 4.48 -14.14 29.74
N PHE A 20 3.47 -13.86 28.91
CA PHE A 20 2.30 -14.70 28.75
C PHE A 20 2.34 -15.41 27.41
N ARG A 21 1.95 -16.69 27.42
CA ARG A 21 1.86 -17.53 26.21
C ARG A 21 0.46 -18.11 26.15
N VAL A 22 -0.15 -17.98 24.99
CA VAL A 22 -1.44 -18.59 24.64
C VAL A 22 -1.18 -19.67 23.62
N ARG A 23 -1.62 -20.89 23.90
CA ARG A 23 -1.45 -22.04 23.02
C ARG A 23 -2.74 -22.81 22.86
N ASP A 24 -3.10 -23.10 21.61
CA ASP A 24 -4.10 -24.07 21.21
C ASP A 24 -3.62 -24.87 19.99
N GLU A 25 -4.50 -25.65 19.34
CA GLU A 25 -4.16 -26.48 18.19
C GLU A 25 -3.65 -25.67 16.97
N LYS A 26 -4.05 -24.39 16.84
CA LYS A 26 -3.76 -23.53 15.68
C LYS A 26 -2.95 -22.28 16.02
N CYS A 27 -2.68 -22.04 17.31
CA CYS A 27 -2.09 -20.80 17.78
C CYS A 27 -1.04 -21.06 18.86
N ASP A 28 0.14 -20.45 18.71
CA ASP A 28 1.20 -20.40 19.73
C ASP A 28 1.79 -19.00 19.75
N ILE A 29 1.22 -18.12 20.55
CA ILE A 29 1.60 -16.72 20.65
C ILE A 29 2.11 -16.40 22.06
N LYS A 30 3.06 -15.45 22.12
CA LYS A 30 3.66 -14.99 23.39
C LYS A 30 3.93 -13.50 23.35
N CYS A 31 3.73 -12.85 24.49
CA CYS A 31 3.99 -11.43 24.65
C CYS A 31 4.55 -11.14 26.05
N ALA A 32 5.40 -10.13 26.14
CA ALA A 32 5.90 -9.59 27.41
C ALA A 32 4.78 -8.79 28.11
N SER A 33 4.70 -8.89 29.42
CA SER A 33 3.93 -7.98 30.26
C SER A 33 4.84 -6.93 30.90
N GLU A 34 4.25 -5.97 31.62
CA GLU A 34 5.00 -5.00 32.44
C GLU A 34 5.32 -5.56 33.86
N LEU A 35 4.81 -6.76 34.16
CA LEU A 35 5.11 -7.44 35.40
C LEU A 35 6.55 -7.94 35.41
N THR A 36 7.22 -7.71 36.51
CA THR A 36 8.62 -8.13 36.71
C THR A 36 8.79 -8.86 38.02
N ILE A 37 9.76 -9.77 38.07
CA ILE A 37 10.08 -10.56 39.25
C ILE A 37 11.57 -10.84 39.32
N ASN A 38 12.12 -11.04 40.51
CA ASN A 38 13.46 -11.60 40.67
C ASN A 38 13.43 -13.08 40.19
N PRO A 39 14.31 -13.44 39.23
CA PRO A 39 14.33 -14.83 38.68
C PRO A 39 14.43 -15.93 39.77
N ASN A 40 15.15 -15.65 40.84
CA ASN A 40 15.33 -16.60 41.97
C ASN A 40 14.04 -16.82 42.77
N HIS A 41 13.09 -15.92 42.66
CA HIS A 41 11.80 -15.96 43.34
C HIS A 41 10.69 -16.59 42.50
N TRP A 42 10.95 -16.91 41.25
CA TRP A 42 9.96 -17.50 40.33
C TRP A 42 9.78 -18.98 40.50
N ASP A 43 8.55 -19.45 40.66
CA ASP A 43 8.16 -20.86 40.61
C ASP A 43 7.58 -21.16 39.23
N SER A 44 8.35 -21.88 38.39
CA SER A 44 7.94 -22.23 37.03
C SER A 44 6.79 -23.25 36.98
N LYS A 45 6.62 -24.12 38.01
CA LYS A 45 5.52 -25.08 38.04
C LYS A 45 4.20 -24.41 38.40
N ARG A 46 4.23 -23.52 39.38
CA ARG A 46 3.04 -22.77 39.85
C ARG A 46 2.80 -21.50 39.00
N GLN A 47 3.80 -21.04 38.27
CA GLN A 47 3.77 -19.82 37.49
C GLN A 47 3.42 -18.59 38.35
N SER A 48 4.09 -18.49 39.50
CA SER A 48 3.87 -17.51 40.57
C SER A 48 5.12 -17.30 41.41
N TYR A 49 5.07 -16.47 42.42
CA TYR A 49 6.11 -16.41 43.44
C TYR A 49 6.29 -17.75 44.17
N LYS A 50 7.52 -18.10 44.52
CA LYS A 50 7.82 -19.21 45.46
C LYS A 50 7.16 -18.98 46.82
N GLN A 51 6.65 -20.00 47.44
CA GLN A 51 5.87 -19.88 48.72
C GLN A 51 6.71 -19.44 49.92
N ARG A 52 7.99 -19.77 49.97
CA ARG A 52 8.85 -19.49 51.14
C ARG A 52 10.05 -18.67 50.68
N ILE A 53 9.94 -17.32 50.79
CA ILE A 53 11.04 -16.38 50.55
C ILE A 53 11.05 -15.39 51.70
N ALA A 54 12.11 -15.40 52.51
CA ALA A 54 12.20 -14.65 53.74
C ALA A 54 12.33 -13.11 53.57
N LEU A 55 12.59 -12.59 52.36
CA LEU A 55 12.93 -11.18 52.12
C LEU A 55 11.89 -10.39 51.35
N VAL A 56 10.72 -10.94 51.03
CA VAL A 56 9.65 -10.27 50.27
C VAL A 56 8.42 -10.12 51.17
N LYS A 57 7.84 -8.90 51.19
CA LYS A 57 6.59 -8.68 51.94
C LYS A 57 5.45 -9.51 51.34
N ASP A 58 4.63 -10.07 52.19
CA ASP A 58 3.48 -10.89 51.80
C ASP A 58 2.52 -10.15 50.88
N SER A 59 2.32 -8.82 51.10
CA SER A 59 1.48 -8.00 50.25
C SER A 59 2.02 -7.84 48.81
N GLU A 60 3.32 -7.70 48.62
CA GLU A 60 3.96 -7.59 47.33
C GLU A 60 3.85 -8.91 46.55
N ARG A 61 4.08 -10.03 47.24
CA ARG A 61 3.94 -11.36 46.70
C ARG A 61 2.51 -11.63 46.24
N GLN A 62 1.52 -11.25 47.06
CA GLN A 62 0.11 -11.43 46.75
C GLN A 62 -0.32 -10.57 45.61
N GLN A 63 0.04 -9.27 45.56
CA GLN A 63 -0.27 -8.37 44.46
C GLN A 63 0.22 -8.88 43.10
N LEU A 64 1.46 -9.39 43.03
CA LEU A 64 1.98 -9.93 41.77
C LEU A 64 1.25 -11.23 41.36
N ASN A 65 0.97 -12.12 42.31
CA ASN A 65 0.26 -13.37 42.03
C ASN A 65 -1.17 -13.10 41.57
N ASP A 66 -1.87 -12.14 42.18
CA ASP A 66 -3.22 -11.72 41.77
C ASP A 66 -3.20 -11.11 40.37
N ALA A 67 -2.23 -10.24 40.09
CA ALA A 67 -2.06 -9.64 38.76
C ALA A 67 -1.82 -10.71 37.66
N ILE A 68 -1.02 -11.76 37.97
CA ILE A 68 -0.80 -12.87 37.04
C ILE A 68 -2.10 -13.66 36.80
N LEU A 69 -2.87 -13.94 37.85
CA LEU A 69 -4.13 -14.66 37.78
C LEU A 69 -5.19 -13.88 37.01
N ASP A 70 -5.31 -12.60 37.28
CA ASP A 70 -6.26 -11.71 36.58
C ASP A 70 -5.94 -11.56 35.11
N LEU A 71 -4.66 -11.39 34.75
CA LEU A 71 -4.23 -11.38 33.36
C LEU A 71 -4.55 -12.70 32.65
N LYS A 72 -4.29 -13.86 33.28
CA LYS A 72 -4.67 -15.16 32.71
C LYS A 72 -6.17 -15.28 32.50
N ARG A 73 -6.98 -14.80 33.47
CA ARG A 73 -8.45 -14.81 33.39
C ARG A 73 -8.95 -13.94 32.25
N ILE A 74 -8.44 -12.71 32.11
CA ILE A 74 -8.81 -11.76 31.04
C ILE A 74 -8.40 -12.32 29.68
N ILE A 75 -7.17 -12.81 29.53
CA ILE A 75 -6.70 -13.44 28.28
C ILE A 75 -7.60 -14.61 27.90
N SER A 76 -7.97 -15.46 28.88
CA SER A 76 -8.85 -16.61 28.62
C SER A 76 -10.26 -16.20 28.22
N LYS A 77 -10.80 -15.14 28.84
CA LYS A 77 -12.15 -14.61 28.55
C LYS A 77 -12.24 -13.95 27.17
N GLU A 78 -11.21 -13.22 26.76
CA GLU A 78 -11.20 -12.47 25.51
C GLU A 78 -10.63 -13.26 24.32
N TYR A 79 -10.21 -14.50 24.56
CA TYR A 79 -9.63 -15.34 23.52
C TYR A 79 -10.66 -15.69 22.43
N TYR A 80 -10.21 -15.67 21.18
CA TYR A 80 -10.95 -16.18 20.02
C TYR A 80 -10.03 -16.98 19.10
N ILE A 81 -10.59 -17.91 18.33
CA ILE A 81 -9.84 -18.76 17.40
C ILE A 81 -9.19 -17.89 16.31
N GLY A 82 -7.87 -18.00 16.17
CA GLY A 82 -7.10 -17.17 15.25
C GLY A 82 -6.53 -15.88 15.87
N ALA A 83 -6.55 -15.76 17.20
CA ALA A 83 -5.91 -14.65 17.92
C ALA A 83 -4.43 -14.49 17.54
N THR A 84 -3.98 -13.24 17.41
CA THR A 84 -2.63 -12.89 16.97
C THR A 84 -1.76 -12.40 18.15
N ALA A 85 -0.44 -12.34 17.95
CA ALA A 85 0.47 -11.74 18.93
C ALA A 85 0.13 -10.27 19.23
N GLU A 86 -0.39 -9.53 18.24
CA GLU A 86 -0.85 -8.14 18.43
C GLU A 86 -2.09 -8.05 19.32
N TRP A 87 -3.02 -9.02 19.19
CA TRP A 87 -4.16 -9.13 20.10
C TRP A 87 -3.69 -9.36 21.55
N LEU A 88 -2.78 -10.29 21.76
CA LEU A 88 -2.27 -10.58 23.10
C LEU A 88 -1.55 -9.37 23.71
N LYS A 89 -0.74 -8.67 22.92
CA LYS A 89 -0.07 -7.42 23.32
C LYS A 89 -1.08 -6.36 23.75
N ARG A 90 -2.19 -6.24 23.02
CA ARG A 90 -3.27 -5.28 23.35
C ARG A 90 -3.94 -5.65 24.69
N VAL A 91 -4.32 -6.89 24.87
CA VAL A 91 -4.98 -7.36 26.12
C VAL A 91 -4.10 -7.06 27.33
N ILE A 92 -2.80 -7.36 27.24
CA ILE A 92 -1.83 -7.07 28.28
C ILE A 92 -1.69 -5.56 28.54
N PHE A 93 -1.60 -4.74 27.48
CA PHE A 93 -1.51 -3.28 27.60
C PHE A 93 -2.73 -2.67 28.31
N VAL A 94 -3.93 -3.10 27.93
CA VAL A 94 -5.18 -2.63 28.57
C VAL A 94 -5.23 -2.95 30.06
N PHE A 95 -4.75 -4.12 30.42
CA PHE A 95 -4.68 -4.53 31.83
C PHE A 95 -3.77 -3.60 32.65
N HIS A 96 -2.59 -3.25 32.13
CA HIS A 96 -1.65 -2.39 32.83
C HIS A 96 -2.04 -0.91 32.80
N HIS A 97 -2.81 -0.48 31.77
CA HIS A 97 -3.19 0.91 31.55
C HIS A 97 -4.73 1.08 31.46
N PRO A 98 -5.51 0.68 32.47
CA PRO A 98 -6.98 0.74 32.42
C PRO A 98 -7.49 2.19 32.27
N ASN A 99 -6.73 3.18 32.75
CA ASN A 99 -7.08 4.59 32.61
C ASN A 99 -6.72 5.17 31.23
N ALA A 100 -5.80 4.59 30.48
CA ALA A 100 -5.59 4.97 29.08
C ALA A 100 -6.87 4.73 28.23
N TYR A 101 -7.76 3.86 28.71
CA TYR A 101 -9.09 3.62 28.14
C TYR A 101 -10.19 4.44 28.83
N LYS A 102 -10.05 4.75 30.13
CA LYS A 102 -11.07 5.48 30.92
C LYS A 102 -11.03 7.00 30.76
N LEU A 103 -9.95 7.58 30.25
CA LEU A 103 -9.87 9.04 29.98
C LEU A 103 -10.83 9.53 28.89
N LYS A 104 -11.74 8.66 28.41
CA LYS A 104 -12.70 8.96 27.32
C LYS A 104 -14.14 9.21 27.77
N ASP A 105 -14.48 9.01 29.04
CA ASP A 105 -15.89 9.18 29.48
C ASP A 105 -16.33 10.65 29.64
N ASN A 106 -15.43 11.64 29.52
CA ASN A 106 -15.78 13.04 29.72
C ASN A 106 -15.61 13.96 28.50
N GLN A 107 -15.26 13.44 27.33
CA GLN A 107 -15.39 14.17 26.08
C GLN A 107 -16.11 13.27 25.07
N CYS A 108 -17.29 13.70 24.68
CA CYS A 108 -18.03 13.14 23.54
C CYS A 108 -17.18 13.35 22.27
N GLN A 109 -16.11 12.58 22.14
CA GLN A 109 -15.27 12.56 20.94
C GLN A 109 -16.14 11.95 19.85
N GLU A 110 -16.33 12.71 18.80
CA GLU A 110 -17.07 12.28 17.65
C GLU A 110 -16.44 11.00 17.09
N THR A 111 -17.12 9.86 17.24
CA THR A 111 -16.65 8.52 16.84
C THR A 111 -16.91 8.23 15.37
N ARG A 112 -17.29 9.25 14.58
CA ARG A 112 -17.52 9.13 13.14
C ARG A 112 -16.26 8.82 12.40
N LEU A 113 -16.34 7.87 11.47
CA LEU A 113 -15.20 7.52 10.63
C LEU A 113 -14.65 8.70 9.81
N SER A 114 -15.51 9.59 9.35
CA SER A 114 -15.10 10.80 8.61
C SER A 114 -14.14 11.68 9.42
N VAL A 115 -14.43 11.89 10.71
CA VAL A 115 -13.60 12.68 11.62
C VAL A 115 -12.29 11.94 11.93
N LEU A 116 -12.36 10.65 12.20
CA LEU A 116 -11.18 9.83 12.51
C LEU A 116 -10.23 9.70 11.32
N VAL A 117 -10.73 9.67 10.10
CA VAL A 117 -9.90 9.72 8.89
C VAL A 117 -9.10 11.02 8.85
N GLU A 118 -9.70 12.17 9.18
CA GLU A 118 -9.00 13.45 9.22
C GLU A 118 -7.95 13.49 10.34
N GLN A 119 -8.29 13.01 11.54
CA GLN A 119 -7.34 12.88 12.65
C GLN A 119 -6.16 11.97 12.29
N TYR A 120 -6.42 10.86 11.58
CA TYR A 120 -5.38 9.98 11.08
C TYR A 120 -4.44 10.68 10.11
N ILE A 121 -4.99 11.47 9.17
CA ILE A 121 -4.21 12.26 8.21
C ILE A 121 -3.27 13.21 8.94
N GLN A 122 -3.80 13.96 9.90
CA GLN A 122 -3.03 14.92 10.70
C GLN A 122 -1.94 14.24 11.55
N ALA A 123 -2.29 13.14 12.21
CA ALA A 123 -1.37 12.39 13.07
C ALA A 123 -0.19 11.75 12.31
N LYS A 124 -0.37 11.45 11.01
CA LYS A 124 0.66 10.86 10.16
C LYS A 124 1.48 11.87 9.38
N GLY A 125 1.05 13.13 9.30
CA GLY A 125 1.76 14.17 8.57
C GLY A 125 1.93 13.88 7.09
N PHE A 126 0.92 13.30 6.43
CA PHE A 126 1.01 12.95 5.02
C PHE A 126 1.20 14.16 4.11
N GLU A 127 1.93 13.99 3.03
CA GLU A 127 2.00 14.97 1.95
C GLU A 127 0.60 15.26 1.37
N LYS A 128 0.38 16.47 0.87
CA LYS A 128 -0.92 16.95 0.35
C LYS A 128 -1.62 15.96 -0.58
N ARG A 129 -0.88 15.33 -1.49
CA ARG A 129 -1.42 14.35 -2.45
C ARG A 129 -1.89 13.07 -1.76
N GLN A 130 -1.10 12.54 -0.82
CA GLN A 130 -1.47 11.36 -0.03
C GLN A 130 -2.69 11.65 0.85
N ALA A 131 -2.69 12.77 1.56
CA ALA A 131 -3.81 13.22 2.38
C ALA A 131 -5.09 13.34 1.53
N SER A 132 -5.03 13.93 0.34
CA SER A 132 -6.16 14.05 -0.57
C SER A 132 -6.75 12.70 -0.99
N VAL A 133 -5.89 11.71 -1.28
CA VAL A 133 -6.34 10.35 -1.66
C VAL A 133 -7.02 9.63 -0.49
N ILE A 134 -6.55 9.81 0.74
CA ILE A 134 -7.17 9.23 1.94
C ILE A 134 -8.47 9.95 2.25
N ARG A 135 -8.47 11.29 2.20
CA ARG A 135 -9.64 12.14 2.42
C ARG A 135 -10.78 11.87 1.43
N ALA A 136 -10.46 11.43 0.21
CA ALA A 136 -11.48 11.02 -0.76
C ALA A 136 -12.38 9.86 -0.28
N ASN A 137 -11.97 9.11 0.76
CA ASN A 137 -12.85 8.11 1.39
C ASN A 137 -13.93 8.76 2.27
N ILE A 138 -13.68 9.93 2.86
CA ILE A 138 -14.68 10.67 3.67
C ILE A 138 -15.92 10.91 2.84
N GLY A 139 -15.79 11.52 1.67
CA GLY A 139 -16.94 11.80 0.81
C GLY A 139 -17.71 10.54 0.34
N LYS A 140 -17.02 9.38 0.25
CA LYS A 140 -17.69 8.11 -0.05
C LYS A 140 -18.51 7.62 1.14
N ILE A 141 -17.97 7.69 2.35
CA ILE A 141 -18.63 7.32 3.60
C ILE A 141 -19.87 8.21 3.81
N GLU A 142 -19.73 9.53 3.65
CA GLU A 142 -20.83 10.48 3.82
C GLU A 142 -21.96 10.23 2.82
N ARG A 143 -21.67 9.94 1.55
CA ARG A 143 -22.70 9.58 0.56
C ARG A 143 -23.37 8.26 0.88
N PHE A 144 -22.62 7.28 1.37
CA PHE A 144 -23.19 6.01 1.83
C PHE A 144 -24.12 6.21 3.03
N GLU A 145 -23.74 7.01 4.02
CA GLU A 145 -24.61 7.36 5.15
C GLU A 145 -25.90 8.03 4.67
N GLN A 146 -25.80 8.98 3.74
CA GLN A 146 -26.99 9.63 3.16
C GLN A 146 -27.87 8.63 2.39
N TYR A 147 -27.26 7.72 1.63
CA TYR A 147 -27.99 6.63 0.96
C TYR A 147 -28.73 5.74 1.96
N GLN A 148 -28.08 5.33 3.06
CA GLN A 148 -28.72 4.55 4.10
C GLN A 148 -29.91 5.29 4.74
N LYS A 149 -29.77 6.59 5.00
CA LYS A 149 -30.79 7.41 5.61
C LYS A 149 -31.98 7.65 4.67
N THR A 150 -31.73 8.03 3.43
CA THR A 150 -32.76 8.51 2.52
C THR A 150 -33.40 7.39 1.69
N VAL A 151 -32.59 6.46 1.18
CA VAL A 151 -33.06 5.37 0.31
C VAL A 151 -33.42 4.12 1.11
N LYS A 152 -32.56 3.71 2.06
CA LYS A 152 -32.78 2.52 2.90
C LYS A 152 -33.62 2.80 4.14
N LYS A 153 -34.02 4.07 4.38
CA LYS A 153 -34.88 4.51 5.50
C LYS A 153 -34.27 4.24 6.90
N ARG A 154 -32.97 4.14 7.00
CA ARG A 154 -32.25 4.00 8.28
C ARG A 154 -31.86 5.40 8.79
N THR A 155 -32.83 6.13 9.33
CA THR A 155 -32.73 7.58 9.64
C THR A 155 -31.52 7.98 10.47
N ASP A 156 -31.12 7.15 11.44
CA ASP A 156 -30.05 7.44 12.40
C ASP A 156 -28.72 6.76 12.02
N TYR A 157 -28.62 6.24 10.79
CA TYR A 157 -27.42 5.52 10.37
C TYR A 157 -26.20 6.44 10.30
N VAL A 158 -25.16 6.07 11.05
CA VAL A 158 -23.83 6.71 11.03
C VAL A 158 -22.78 5.60 11.00
N MET A 159 -21.83 5.72 10.10
CA MET A 159 -20.69 4.81 10.02
C MET A 159 -19.63 5.26 11.03
N GLY A 160 -19.76 4.79 12.27
CA GLY A 160 -18.85 5.10 13.37
C GLY A 160 -17.86 3.99 13.60
N ILE A 161 -16.77 4.32 14.30
CA ILE A 161 -15.66 3.38 14.55
C ILE A 161 -16.09 2.19 15.41
N ASP A 162 -16.98 2.41 16.38
CA ASP A 162 -17.38 1.40 17.36
C ASP A 162 -18.59 0.56 16.89
N ASN A 163 -19.42 1.11 15.98
CA ASN A 163 -20.67 0.48 15.56
C ASN A 163 -20.65 -0.10 14.14
N THR A 164 -19.59 0.16 13.36
CA THR A 164 -19.45 -0.42 12.03
C THR A 164 -19.22 -1.93 12.13
N THR A 165 -20.06 -2.70 11.46
CA THR A 165 -19.99 -4.16 11.39
C THR A 165 -19.38 -4.64 10.06
N ALA A 166 -19.07 -5.93 9.95
CA ALA A 166 -18.68 -6.53 8.67
C ALA A 166 -19.80 -6.41 7.62
N LYS A 167 -21.07 -6.48 8.06
CA LYS A 167 -22.23 -6.28 7.18
C LYS A 167 -22.31 -4.84 6.65
N ASP A 168 -21.98 -3.84 7.46
CA ASP A 168 -21.93 -2.46 6.99
C ASP A 168 -20.80 -2.25 5.96
N LEU A 169 -19.65 -2.94 6.11
CA LEU A 169 -18.59 -2.93 5.10
C LEU A 169 -19.02 -3.60 3.79
N GLU A 170 -19.77 -4.70 3.87
CA GLU A 170 -20.35 -5.36 2.69
C GLU A 170 -21.36 -4.46 1.98
N ASP A 171 -22.28 -3.85 2.73
CA ASP A 171 -23.26 -2.91 2.18
C ASP A 171 -22.57 -1.68 1.56
N PHE A 172 -21.49 -1.20 2.17
CA PHE A 172 -20.68 -0.11 1.63
C PHE A 172 -19.93 -0.54 0.35
N TYR A 173 -19.43 -1.77 0.29
CA TYR A 173 -18.83 -2.33 -0.91
C TYR A 173 -19.85 -2.36 -2.06
N GLN A 174 -21.03 -2.91 -1.83
CA GLN A 174 -22.11 -2.96 -2.84
C GLN A 174 -22.54 -1.56 -3.27
N PHE A 175 -22.63 -0.60 -2.33
CA PHE A 175 -22.88 0.79 -2.68
C PHE A 175 -21.83 1.36 -3.63
N LEU A 176 -20.54 1.11 -3.38
CA LEU A 176 -19.45 1.60 -4.23
C LEU A 176 -19.41 0.92 -5.61
N VAL A 177 -19.79 -0.35 -5.71
CA VAL A 177 -19.92 -1.08 -6.98
C VAL A 177 -20.99 -0.43 -7.86
N HIS A 178 -22.15 -0.14 -7.30
CA HIS A 178 -23.30 0.40 -8.02
C HIS A 178 -23.37 1.94 -8.02
N GLU A 179 -22.37 2.63 -7.49
CA GLU A 179 -22.43 4.09 -7.33
C GLU A 179 -22.60 4.82 -8.68
N HIS A 180 -22.09 4.27 -9.78
CA HIS A 180 -22.26 4.81 -11.12
C HIS A 180 -23.74 4.82 -11.60
N GLU A 181 -24.58 3.92 -11.08
CA GLU A 181 -26.05 3.89 -11.31
C GLU A 181 -26.73 4.89 -10.38
N TYR A 182 -26.29 4.95 -9.11
CA TYR A 182 -26.89 5.82 -8.09
C TYR A 182 -26.71 7.31 -8.38
N VAL A 183 -25.67 7.70 -9.11
CA VAL A 183 -25.51 9.08 -9.59
C VAL A 183 -26.71 9.52 -10.43
N LYS A 184 -27.26 8.61 -11.25
CA LYS A 184 -28.43 8.89 -12.11
C LYS A 184 -29.74 8.78 -11.32
N LEU A 185 -29.83 7.78 -10.45
CA LEU A 185 -31.07 7.50 -9.69
C LEU A 185 -31.29 8.46 -8.52
N TYR A 186 -30.20 8.91 -7.87
CA TYR A 186 -30.23 9.72 -6.66
C TYR A 186 -29.29 10.93 -6.77
N PRO A 187 -29.50 11.84 -7.72
CA PRO A 187 -28.55 12.95 -8.00
C PRO A 187 -28.34 13.89 -6.80
N TYR A 188 -29.27 13.93 -5.88
CA TYR A 188 -29.17 14.75 -4.66
C TYR A 188 -28.05 14.30 -3.73
N LEU A 189 -27.64 13.02 -3.75
CA LEU A 189 -26.50 12.49 -2.98
C LEU A 189 -25.15 13.03 -3.48
N TYR A 190 -25.13 13.59 -4.69
CA TYR A 190 -23.91 13.98 -5.40
C TYR A 190 -23.76 15.48 -5.62
N ARG A 191 -24.62 16.30 -5.03
CA ARG A 191 -24.61 17.76 -5.21
C ARG A 191 -23.27 18.40 -4.88
N ASN A 192 -22.58 17.89 -3.85
CA ASN A 192 -21.28 18.38 -3.38
C ASN A 192 -20.12 17.52 -3.85
N ALA A 193 -20.36 16.53 -4.71
CA ALA A 193 -19.31 15.67 -5.24
C ALA A 193 -18.65 16.31 -6.45
N ALA A 194 -17.34 16.11 -6.63
CA ALA A 194 -16.65 16.56 -7.83
C ALA A 194 -17.26 15.90 -9.08
N LYS A 195 -17.39 16.65 -10.18
CA LYS A 195 -18.02 16.18 -11.44
C LYS A 195 -17.40 14.88 -12.00
N SER A 196 -16.14 14.60 -11.68
CA SER A 196 -15.42 13.40 -12.12
C SER A 196 -15.69 12.17 -11.23
N VAL A 197 -16.39 12.38 -10.10
CA VAL A 197 -16.65 11.30 -9.15
C VAL A 197 -17.84 10.51 -9.67
N THR A 198 -17.65 9.25 -10.07
CA THR A 198 -18.71 8.26 -10.14
C THR A 198 -19.41 7.99 -11.48
N GLN A 199 -19.01 8.60 -12.57
CA GLN A 199 -19.62 8.31 -13.87
C GLN A 199 -19.21 6.94 -14.47
N ALA A 200 -18.09 6.37 -14.00
CA ALA A 200 -17.58 5.09 -14.45
C ALA A 200 -17.66 4.01 -13.36
N VAL A 201 -17.81 2.76 -13.79
CA VAL A 201 -17.70 1.59 -12.91
C VAL A 201 -16.31 1.57 -12.26
N ARG A 202 -16.27 1.35 -10.94
CA ARG A 202 -14.99 1.20 -10.23
C ARG A 202 -14.36 -0.15 -10.51
N SER A 203 -13.08 -0.14 -10.84
CA SER A 203 -12.30 -1.37 -10.94
C SER A 203 -12.11 -2.02 -9.56
N ASP A 204 -11.91 -3.35 -9.57
CA ASP A 204 -11.61 -4.12 -8.35
C ASP A 204 -10.40 -3.56 -7.59
N ASN A 205 -9.37 -3.09 -8.30
CA ASN A 205 -8.20 -2.46 -7.70
C ASN A 205 -8.52 -1.15 -6.98
N THR A 206 -9.48 -0.38 -7.50
CA THR A 206 -9.95 0.85 -6.85
C THR A 206 -10.73 0.50 -5.58
N LEU A 207 -11.61 -0.49 -5.64
CA LEU A 207 -12.37 -0.99 -4.49
C LEU A 207 -11.42 -1.55 -3.43
N HIS A 208 -10.51 -2.45 -3.81
CA HIS A 208 -9.47 -2.96 -2.91
C HIS A 208 -8.71 -1.82 -2.20
N SER A 209 -8.25 -0.84 -2.97
CA SER A 209 -7.47 0.29 -2.43
C SER A 209 -8.28 1.15 -1.45
N ASN A 210 -9.59 1.34 -1.69
CA ASN A 210 -10.46 2.08 -0.79
C ASN A 210 -10.59 1.36 0.56
N PHE A 211 -10.89 0.06 0.53
CA PHE A 211 -11.03 -0.75 1.73
C PHE A 211 -9.70 -0.96 2.47
N ALA A 212 -8.59 -1.10 1.75
CA ALA A 212 -7.27 -1.20 2.36
C ALA A 212 -6.91 0.08 3.16
N ARG A 213 -7.24 1.27 2.63
CA ARG A 213 -7.05 2.54 3.34
C ARG A 213 -7.98 2.65 4.55
N LEU A 214 -9.25 2.27 4.39
CA LEU A 214 -10.21 2.26 5.50
C LEU A 214 -9.75 1.31 6.61
N ARG A 215 -9.32 0.11 6.26
CA ARG A 215 -8.72 -0.84 7.20
C ARG A 215 -7.53 -0.24 7.94
N THR A 216 -6.67 0.51 7.24
CA THR A 216 -5.51 1.16 7.87
C THR A 216 -5.94 2.17 8.94
N VAL A 217 -7.03 2.93 8.71
CA VAL A 217 -7.59 3.85 9.71
C VAL A 217 -8.12 3.08 10.92
N PHE A 218 -8.89 2.00 10.70
CA PHE A 218 -9.38 1.15 11.79
C PHE A 218 -8.21 0.61 12.63
N MET A 219 -7.18 0.06 11.98
CA MET A 219 -6.01 -0.46 12.69
C MET A 219 -5.27 0.63 13.46
N TRP A 220 -5.18 1.85 12.92
CA TRP A 220 -4.60 2.98 13.63
C TRP A 220 -5.43 3.36 14.87
N CYS A 221 -6.76 3.36 14.77
CA CYS A 221 -7.65 3.60 15.90
C CYS A 221 -7.50 2.51 16.98
N ILE A 222 -7.43 1.24 16.57
CA ILE A 222 -7.23 0.10 17.47
C ILE A 222 -5.88 0.23 18.20
N HIS A 223 -4.81 0.50 17.48
CA HIS A 223 -3.47 0.68 18.08
C HIS A 223 -3.38 1.86 19.05
N ARG A 224 -4.21 2.87 18.87
CA ARG A 224 -4.32 4.01 19.78
C ARG A 224 -5.34 3.81 20.90
N GLY A 225 -6.00 2.68 20.95
CA GLY A 225 -7.02 2.38 21.93
C GLY A 225 -8.28 3.24 21.78
N ILE A 226 -8.53 3.81 20.59
CA ILE A 226 -9.74 4.58 20.29
C ILE A 226 -10.94 3.65 20.21
N THR A 227 -10.75 2.43 19.71
CA THR A 227 -11.76 1.38 19.64
C THR A 227 -11.14 0.02 19.82
N THR A 228 -11.97 -0.97 20.15
CA THR A 228 -11.64 -2.40 20.07
C THR A 228 -12.31 -3.07 18.88
N ASN A 229 -13.22 -2.37 18.21
CA ASN A 229 -13.97 -2.90 17.09
C ASN A 229 -13.08 -3.09 15.85
N ASN A 230 -13.10 -4.30 15.28
CA ASN A 230 -12.40 -4.62 14.04
C ASN A 230 -13.30 -5.39 13.08
N PRO A 231 -14.13 -4.70 12.29
CA PRO A 231 -15.06 -5.36 11.38
C PRO A 231 -14.33 -6.09 10.23
N PHE A 232 -13.06 -5.78 9.98
CA PHE A 232 -12.26 -6.43 8.94
C PHE A 232 -11.81 -7.86 9.30
N LEU A 233 -12.07 -8.35 10.51
CA LEU A 233 -11.83 -9.75 10.85
C LEU A 233 -12.81 -10.69 10.15
N GLN A 234 -14.03 -10.24 9.90
CA GLN A 234 -15.10 -11.01 9.29
C GLN A 234 -15.45 -10.52 7.86
N PHE A 235 -14.94 -9.37 7.46
CA PHE A 235 -15.16 -8.82 6.11
C PHE A 235 -14.16 -9.39 5.11
N GLU A 236 -14.66 -10.00 4.04
CA GLU A 236 -13.83 -10.47 2.94
C GLU A 236 -13.36 -9.28 2.09
N MET A 237 -12.07 -8.97 2.18
CA MET A 237 -11.47 -7.87 1.41
C MET A 237 -11.57 -8.11 -0.10
N PRO A 238 -12.00 -7.11 -0.89
CA PRO A 238 -11.95 -7.19 -2.35
C PRO A 238 -10.54 -7.60 -2.81
N LYS A 239 -10.44 -8.53 -3.74
CA LYS A 239 -9.16 -8.98 -4.28
C LYS A 239 -8.63 -7.98 -5.30
N ALA A 240 -7.35 -7.65 -5.21
CA ALA A 240 -6.69 -6.89 -6.26
C ALA A 240 -6.43 -7.79 -7.47
N VAL A 241 -6.92 -7.37 -8.63
CA VAL A 241 -6.73 -8.09 -9.89
C VAL A 241 -5.76 -7.32 -10.77
N TYR A 242 -4.76 -8.01 -11.28
CA TYR A 242 -3.73 -7.40 -12.12
C TYR A 242 -3.70 -8.08 -13.46
N GLY A 243 -3.83 -7.30 -14.51
CA GLY A 243 -3.61 -7.79 -15.89
C GLY A 243 -2.14 -8.15 -16.14
N THR A 244 -1.89 -8.90 -17.19
CA THR A 244 -0.54 -9.20 -17.66
C THR A 244 0.14 -7.92 -18.13
N PRO A 245 1.29 -7.53 -17.53
CA PRO A 245 1.98 -6.35 -18.02
C PRO A 245 2.55 -6.63 -19.42
N TRP A 246 2.55 -5.61 -20.26
CA TRP A 246 3.15 -5.60 -21.57
C TRP A 246 4.16 -4.46 -21.71
N TYR A 247 5.07 -4.57 -22.63
CA TYR A 247 6.08 -3.58 -22.97
C TYR A 247 6.37 -3.61 -24.48
N ILE A 248 7.04 -2.61 -25.01
CA ILE A 248 7.49 -2.57 -26.39
C ILE A 248 8.89 -3.19 -26.54
N SER A 249 9.15 -3.82 -27.68
CA SER A 249 10.46 -4.38 -27.98
C SER A 249 11.51 -3.29 -28.21
N ILE A 250 12.77 -3.70 -28.37
CA ILE A 250 13.87 -2.79 -28.72
C ILE A 250 13.60 -2.19 -30.12
N GLU A 251 13.16 -3.01 -31.06
CA GLU A 251 12.84 -2.64 -32.43
C GLU A 251 11.66 -1.63 -32.47
N GLU A 252 10.60 -1.91 -31.72
CA GLU A 252 9.46 -0.98 -31.60
C GLU A 252 9.88 0.35 -30.96
N ARG A 253 10.77 0.34 -29.95
CA ARG A 253 11.33 1.56 -29.37
C ARG A 253 12.18 2.33 -30.38
N ASP A 254 12.99 1.63 -31.14
CA ASP A 254 13.89 2.23 -32.12
C ASP A 254 13.11 2.77 -33.33
N CYS A 255 12.02 2.13 -33.72
CA CYS A 255 11.06 2.67 -34.68
C CYS A 255 10.49 4.02 -34.20
N LEU A 256 10.13 4.14 -32.93
CA LEU A 256 9.71 5.44 -32.35
C LEU A 256 10.83 6.47 -32.41
N TYR A 257 12.07 6.08 -32.09
CA TYR A 257 13.22 6.98 -32.10
C TYR A 257 13.49 7.56 -33.48
N GLU A 258 13.39 6.74 -34.53
CA GLU A 258 13.64 7.09 -35.93
C GLU A 258 12.45 7.79 -36.62
N LEU A 259 11.26 7.79 -35.99
CA LEU A 259 10.05 8.38 -36.55
C LEU A 259 10.29 9.87 -36.91
N ASP A 260 10.11 10.26 -38.16
CA ASP A 260 10.18 11.63 -38.57
C ASP A 260 8.95 12.41 -38.08
N LEU A 261 9.18 13.44 -37.30
CA LEU A 261 8.18 14.36 -36.76
C LEU A 261 8.64 15.83 -36.97
N SER A 262 9.41 16.10 -38.02
CA SER A 262 9.90 17.45 -38.37
C SER A 262 8.76 18.45 -38.52
N ASP A 263 7.63 18.01 -39.05
CA ASP A 263 6.42 18.82 -39.21
C ASP A 263 5.64 19.05 -37.91
N ASN A 264 5.97 18.33 -36.84
CA ASN A 264 5.32 18.47 -35.55
C ASN A 264 6.33 18.44 -34.37
N PRO A 265 7.07 19.55 -34.16
CA PRO A 265 8.09 19.62 -33.12
C PRO A 265 7.55 19.40 -31.70
N HIS A 266 6.29 19.72 -31.46
CA HIS A 266 5.64 19.47 -30.18
C HIS A 266 5.47 17.96 -29.94
N LEU A 267 5.02 17.23 -30.92
CA LEU A 267 4.87 15.76 -30.82
C LEU A 267 6.24 15.08 -30.79
N ALA A 268 7.25 15.60 -31.49
CA ALA A 268 8.62 15.13 -31.42
C ALA A 268 9.19 15.20 -29.97
N THR A 269 8.84 16.27 -29.25
CA THR A 269 9.24 16.38 -27.83
C THR A 269 8.66 15.25 -26.97
N PHE A 270 7.40 14.91 -27.15
CA PHE A 270 6.79 13.79 -26.41
C PHE A 270 7.39 12.44 -26.77
N ARG A 271 7.69 12.23 -28.09
CA ARG A 271 8.42 11.06 -28.57
C ARG A 271 9.78 10.95 -27.87
N ASP A 272 10.57 12.02 -27.89
CA ASP A 272 11.90 12.03 -27.29
C ASP A 272 11.85 11.75 -25.80
N MET A 273 10.92 12.38 -25.09
CA MET A 273 10.71 12.13 -23.65
C MET A 273 10.34 10.68 -23.36
N PHE A 274 9.45 10.08 -24.16
CA PHE A 274 9.03 8.69 -23.98
C PHE A 274 10.18 7.72 -24.29
N VAL A 275 10.90 7.92 -25.37
CA VAL A 275 12.03 7.09 -25.77
C VAL A 275 13.17 7.21 -24.76
N PHE A 276 13.47 8.43 -24.30
CA PHE A 276 14.46 8.65 -23.23
C PHE A 276 14.06 7.92 -21.93
N GLN A 277 12.77 7.97 -21.61
CA GLN A 277 12.24 7.22 -20.46
C GLN A 277 12.38 5.70 -20.66
N CYS A 278 12.28 5.17 -21.88
CA CYS A 278 12.56 3.77 -22.20
C CYS A 278 14.02 3.38 -21.98
N PHE A 279 14.96 4.30 -22.16
CA PHE A 279 16.38 4.08 -21.87
C PHE A 279 16.75 4.20 -20.39
N LEU A 280 15.97 4.99 -19.64
CA LEU A 280 16.28 5.30 -18.25
C LEU A 280 15.49 4.43 -17.26
N GLY A 281 14.31 3.96 -17.63
CA GLY A 281 13.43 3.17 -16.77
C GLY A 281 12.81 3.94 -15.60
N CYS A 282 12.96 5.27 -15.53
CA CYS A 282 12.45 6.10 -14.44
C CYS A 282 10.92 6.23 -14.45
N ARG A 283 10.33 6.67 -13.34
CA ARG A 283 8.91 7.06 -13.31
C ARG A 283 8.72 8.40 -14.03
N PHE A 284 7.54 8.64 -14.59
CA PHE A 284 7.24 9.89 -15.28
C PHE A 284 7.49 11.14 -14.41
N GLY A 285 7.12 11.08 -13.12
CA GLY A 285 7.42 12.18 -12.20
C GLY A 285 8.92 12.40 -11.97
N ASP A 286 9.72 11.35 -11.99
CA ASP A 286 11.18 11.46 -11.89
C ASP A 286 11.76 12.05 -13.19
N LEU A 287 11.25 11.64 -14.38
CA LEU A 287 11.62 12.20 -15.68
C LEU A 287 11.41 13.72 -15.73
N LEU A 288 10.23 14.19 -15.26
CA LEU A 288 9.91 15.64 -15.26
C LEU A 288 10.82 16.45 -14.32
N ASN A 289 11.28 15.83 -13.24
CA ASN A 289 12.18 16.48 -12.27
C ASN A 289 13.66 16.30 -12.59
N LEU A 290 13.98 15.58 -13.68
CA LEU A 290 15.36 15.39 -14.10
C LEU A 290 15.95 16.72 -14.56
N LYS A 291 17.08 17.06 -13.97
CA LYS A 291 17.85 18.25 -14.32
C LYS A 291 18.97 17.89 -15.27
N LYS A 292 19.49 18.86 -15.99
CA LYS A 292 20.66 18.69 -16.86
C LYS A 292 21.89 18.24 -16.08
N GLU A 293 22.09 18.80 -14.89
CA GLU A 293 23.18 18.45 -13.95
C GLU A 293 23.13 17.01 -13.42
N ASN A 294 22.01 16.32 -13.62
CA ASN A 294 21.91 14.90 -13.27
C ASN A 294 22.61 13.97 -14.26
N VAL A 295 23.09 14.50 -15.40
CA VAL A 295 23.89 13.75 -16.36
C VAL A 295 25.36 14.12 -16.19
N ILE A 296 26.14 13.18 -15.68
CA ILE A 296 27.59 13.33 -15.40
C ILE A 296 28.31 12.21 -16.15
N ASP A 297 29.25 12.57 -17.02
CA ASP A 297 30.07 11.63 -17.80
C ASP A 297 29.23 10.53 -18.51
N GLY A 298 28.07 10.92 -19.08
CA GLY A 298 27.18 9.99 -19.77
C GLY A 298 26.37 9.07 -18.85
N VAL A 299 26.35 9.34 -17.56
CA VAL A 299 25.53 8.60 -16.57
C VAL A 299 24.48 9.52 -15.96
N VAL A 300 23.22 9.08 -15.95
CA VAL A 300 22.16 9.77 -15.22
C VAL A 300 22.17 9.33 -13.77
N GLU A 301 22.25 10.32 -12.87
CA GLU A 301 22.15 10.10 -11.42
C GLU A 301 20.98 10.91 -10.85
N TYR A 302 20.05 10.23 -10.17
CA TYR A 302 18.92 10.90 -9.53
C TYR A 302 18.38 10.15 -8.32
N LEU A 303 17.72 10.87 -7.43
CA LEU A 303 17.03 10.32 -6.27
C LEU A 303 15.53 10.20 -6.57
N PRO A 304 14.96 8.98 -6.66
CA PRO A 304 13.54 8.80 -6.98
C PRO A 304 12.62 9.46 -5.96
N GLN A 305 11.72 10.33 -6.39
CA GLN A 305 10.83 11.10 -5.52
C GLN A 305 9.98 10.22 -4.61
N LYS A 306 9.50 9.09 -5.11
CA LYS A 306 8.63 8.18 -4.34
C LYS A 306 9.33 7.48 -3.17
N THR A 307 10.63 7.29 -3.25
CA THR A 307 11.40 6.50 -2.26
C THR A 307 12.41 7.32 -1.48
N LYS A 308 12.57 8.62 -1.78
CA LYS A 308 13.55 9.49 -1.13
C LYS A 308 13.43 9.54 0.40
N ASN A 309 12.21 9.46 0.92
CA ASN A 309 11.93 9.53 2.36
C ASN A 309 12.03 8.16 3.06
N HIS A 310 12.25 7.07 2.33
CA HIS A 310 12.36 5.71 2.90
C HIS A 310 13.76 5.14 2.80
N ASP A 311 14.31 5.03 1.58
CA ASP A 311 15.58 4.35 1.35
C ASP A 311 16.70 5.28 0.88
N GLY A 312 16.39 6.48 0.37
CA GLY A 312 17.36 7.47 -0.06
C GLY A 312 18.37 6.98 -1.11
N ARG A 313 18.07 5.89 -1.83
CA ARG A 313 19.02 5.29 -2.80
C ARG A 313 19.06 6.08 -4.09
N THR A 314 20.24 6.52 -4.46
CA THR A 314 20.52 7.11 -5.77
C THR A 314 20.42 6.04 -6.85
N VAL A 315 19.70 6.34 -7.91
CA VAL A 315 19.66 5.52 -9.13
C VAL A 315 20.70 6.05 -10.10
N ARG A 316 21.49 5.15 -10.66
CA ARG A 316 22.52 5.45 -11.65
C ARG A 316 22.26 4.62 -12.90
N VAL A 317 22.17 5.28 -14.07
CA VAL A 317 21.90 4.61 -15.35
C VAL A 317 22.83 5.19 -16.40
N PRO A 318 23.79 4.40 -16.93
CA PRO A 318 24.57 4.81 -18.09
C PRO A 318 23.67 5.02 -19.30
N LEU A 319 23.89 6.10 -20.03
CA LEU A 319 23.16 6.42 -21.25
C LEU A 319 23.80 5.75 -22.47
N THR A 320 22.94 5.18 -23.31
CA THR A 320 23.34 4.70 -24.64
C THR A 320 23.54 5.89 -25.59
N GLU A 321 24.18 5.69 -26.73
CA GLU A 321 24.39 6.72 -27.75
C GLU A 321 23.08 7.40 -28.18
N LYS A 322 21.99 6.64 -28.40
CA LYS A 322 20.69 7.18 -28.74
C LYS A 322 20.11 8.03 -27.59
N ALA A 323 20.30 7.62 -26.35
CA ALA A 323 19.85 8.40 -25.21
C ALA A 323 20.68 9.68 -25.03
N LEU A 324 21.99 9.64 -25.27
CA LEU A 324 22.84 10.82 -25.27
C LEU A 324 22.47 11.79 -26.39
N ALA A 325 22.16 11.28 -27.58
CA ALA A 325 21.68 12.13 -28.69
C ALA A 325 20.36 12.83 -28.35
N ILE A 326 19.47 12.18 -27.60
CA ILE A 326 18.26 12.87 -27.10
C ILE A 326 18.66 13.91 -26.03
N TYR A 327 19.50 13.57 -25.06
CA TYR A 327 19.97 14.53 -24.06
C TYR A 327 20.58 15.78 -24.70
N ASP A 328 21.43 15.62 -25.71
CA ASP A 328 22.09 16.72 -26.43
C ASP A 328 21.09 17.70 -27.09
N ARG A 329 19.92 17.21 -27.53
CA ARG A 329 18.85 18.10 -28.09
C ARG A 329 18.25 19.03 -27.03
N TYR A 330 18.31 18.64 -25.74
CA TYR A 330 17.61 19.35 -24.65
C TYR A 330 18.53 20.00 -23.62
N LYS A 331 19.84 19.67 -23.58
CA LYS A 331 20.79 20.16 -22.57
C LYS A 331 20.93 21.69 -22.56
N ASP A 332 20.80 22.35 -23.73
CA ASP A 332 21.01 23.79 -23.87
C ASP A 332 19.74 24.61 -23.66
N ARG A 333 18.64 24.00 -23.28
CA ARG A 333 17.41 24.74 -22.97
C ARG A 333 17.62 25.72 -21.81
N PRO A 334 16.93 26.89 -21.78
CA PRO A 334 17.14 27.91 -20.76
C PRO A 334 16.60 27.54 -19.37
N THR A 335 16.01 26.35 -19.19
CA THR A 335 15.43 25.87 -17.94
C THR A 335 16.38 24.92 -17.21
N LEU A 336 16.26 24.81 -15.89
CA LEU A 336 17.03 23.82 -15.12
C LEU A 336 16.60 22.38 -15.42
N SER A 337 15.30 22.17 -15.67
CA SER A 337 14.78 20.85 -16.06
C SER A 337 15.24 20.46 -17.46
N LEU A 338 15.62 19.21 -17.63
CA LEU A 338 16.05 18.68 -18.93
C LEU A 338 14.91 18.76 -19.94
N PHE A 339 13.72 18.32 -19.59
CA PHE A 339 12.54 18.33 -20.45
C PHE A 339 11.49 19.37 -20.03
N PRO A 340 10.57 19.77 -20.94
CA PRO A 340 9.40 20.55 -20.59
C PRO A 340 8.50 19.81 -19.60
N HIS A 341 7.79 20.56 -18.74
CA HIS A 341 6.80 19.98 -17.84
C HIS A 341 5.44 19.84 -18.52
N TYR A 342 4.91 18.63 -18.52
CA TYR A 342 3.57 18.30 -19.01
C TYR A 342 2.78 17.55 -17.94
N ASN A 343 1.46 17.64 -17.98
CA ASN A 343 0.65 16.75 -17.17
C ASN A 343 0.63 15.32 -17.77
N VAL A 344 0.39 14.33 -16.93
CA VAL A 344 0.45 12.92 -17.34
C VAL A 344 -0.63 12.53 -18.35
N ALA A 345 -1.78 13.22 -18.36
CA ALA A 345 -2.87 12.92 -19.28
C ALA A 345 -2.51 13.34 -20.72
N ASP A 346 -1.98 14.56 -20.88
CA ASP A 346 -1.52 15.07 -22.20
C ASP A 346 -0.33 14.26 -22.70
N PHE A 347 0.62 13.92 -21.82
CA PHE A 347 1.74 13.07 -22.17
C PHE A 347 1.26 11.70 -22.67
N ASN A 348 0.36 11.03 -21.96
CA ASN A 348 -0.15 9.73 -22.40
C ASN A 348 -0.94 9.82 -23.71
N LYS A 349 -1.69 10.91 -23.93
CA LYS A 349 -2.39 11.16 -25.20
C LYS A 349 -1.40 11.30 -26.35
N ALA A 350 -0.35 12.10 -26.17
CA ALA A 350 0.70 12.31 -27.17
C ALA A 350 1.48 11.02 -27.48
N VAL A 351 1.85 10.24 -26.44
CA VAL A 351 2.52 8.94 -26.61
C VAL A 351 1.68 7.99 -27.47
N ARG A 352 0.37 7.93 -27.23
CA ARG A 352 -0.52 7.13 -28.07
C ARG A 352 -0.53 7.59 -29.54
N ALA A 353 -0.62 8.89 -29.78
CA ALA A 353 -0.57 9.45 -31.13
C ALA A 353 0.78 9.16 -31.81
N VAL A 354 1.90 9.24 -31.10
CA VAL A 354 3.23 8.90 -31.64
C VAL A 354 3.29 7.42 -32.02
N MET A 355 2.77 6.52 -31.17
CA MET A 355 2.75 5.08 -31.45
C MET A 355 1.85 4.74 -32.64
N GLU A 356 0.72 5.43 -32.78
CA GLU A 356 -0.19 5.28 -33.92
C GLU A 356 0.48 5.72 -35.22
N LEU A 357 1.17 6.87 -35.24
CA LEU A 357 1.95 7.34 -36.39
C LEU A 357 3.12 6.42 -36.75
N ALA A 358 3.69 5.75 -35.76
CA ALA A 358 4.73 4.75 -35.97
C ALA A 358 4.17 3.36 -36.37
N HIS A 359 2.86 3.25 -36.59
CA HIS A 359 2.18 1.99 -36.94
C HIS A 359 2.44 0.83 -35.96
N LEU A 360 2.57 1.14 -34.66
CA LEU A 360 2.72 0.13 -33.63
C LEU A 360 1.35 -0.43 -33.22
N ASP A 361 0.79 -1.26 -34.07
CA ASP A 361 -0.58 -1.81 -33.97
C ASP A 361 -0.65 -3.19 -33.31
N ARG A 362 0.48 -3.74 -32.87
CA ARG A 362 0.55 -5.02 -32.15
C ARG A 362 -0.45 -5.04 -31.00
N LYS A 363 -1.27 -6.10 -30.94
CA LYS A 363 -2.29 -6.24 -29.90
C LYS A 363 -1.71 -6.81 -28.61
N VAL A 364 -2.14 -6.27 -27.50
CA VAL A 364 -1.75 -6.70 -26.14
C VAL A 364 -2.99 -6.98 -25.29
N PRO A 365 -2.91 -7.95 -24.35
CA PRO A 365 -4.02 -8.23 -23.46
C PRO A 365 -4.18 -7.12 -22.41
N ILE A 366 -5.37 -6.56 -22.36
CA ILE A 366 -5.76 -5.54 -21.35
C ILE A 366 -6.95 -6.09 -20.58
N LEU A 367 -6.83 -6.11 -19.26
CA LEU A 367 -7.95 -6.45 -18.40
C LEU A 367 -8.99 -5.33 -18.46
N ASN A 368 -10.16 -5.62 -18.98
CA ASN A 368 -11.30 -4.71 -18.93
C ASN A 368 -11.86 -4.66 -17.51
N PRO A 369 -11.88 -3.49 -16.85
CA PRO A 369 -12.34 -3.37 -15.48
C PRO A 369 -13.86 -3.61 -15.29
N GLN A 370 -14.64 -3.54 -16.38
CA GLN A 370 -16.09 -3.72 -16.34
C GLN A 370 -16.46 -5.20 -16.53
N THR A 371 -15.91 -5.84 -17.56
CA THR A 371 -16.21 -7.25 -17.90
C THR A 371 -15.35 -8.25 -17.14
N ARG A 372 -14.24 -7.78 -16.53
CA ARG A 372 -13.19 -8.61 -15.90
C ARG A 372 -12.54 -9.63 -16.83
N GLN A 373 -12.66 -9.42 -18.13
CA GLN A 373 -12.06 -10.25 -19.16
C GLN A 373 -10.89 -9.54 -19.83
N ASN A 374 -9.95 -10.31 -20.35
CA ASN A 374 -8.87 -9.76 -21.15
C ASN A 374 -9.36 -9.44 -22.56
N GLU A 375 -9.16 -8.21 -22.99
CA GLU A 375 -9.41 -7.72 -24.34
C GLU A 375 -8.08 -7.51 -25.05
N MET A 376 -7.98 -7.95 -26.30
CA MET A 376 -6.80 -7.70 -27.14
C MET A 376 -6.94 -6.32 -27.80
N ARG A 377 -6.09 -5.36 -27.39
CA ARG A 377 -6.12 -3.98 -27.89
C ARG A 377 -4.77 -3.57 -28.49
N PRO A 378 -4.74 -2.75 -29.54
CA PRO A 378 -3.49 -2.21 -30.08
C PRO A 378 -2.72 -1.43 -29.02
N ILE A 379 -1.38 -1.52 -29.05
CA ILE A 379 -0.55 -0.82 -28.03
C ILE A 379 -0.71 0.68 -28.07
N TYR A 380 -0.92 1.28 -29.25
CA TYR A 380 -1.14 2.72 -29.37
C TYR A 380 -2.41 3.22 -28.66
N GLU A 381 -3.44 2.39 -28.48
CA GLU A 381 -4.64 2.78 -27.73
C GLU A 381 -4.44 2.79 -26.20
N VAL A 382 -3.55 1.94 -25.70
CA VAL A 382 -3.41 1.64 -24.27
C VAL A 382 -2.09 2.10 -23.66
N ALA A 383 -1.22 2.69 -24.49
CA ALA A 383 0.07 3.16 -24.04
C ALA A 383 -0.04 4.30 -23.02
N THR A 384 0.86 4.25 -22.06
CA THR A 384 1.03 5.26 -21.01
C THR A 384 2.50 5.45 -20.71
N SER A 385 2.86 6.52 -20.03
CA SER A 385 4.22 6.77 -19.53
C SER A 385 4.83 5.59 -18.78
N HIS A 386 3.98 4.77 -18.14
CA HIS A 386 4.46 3.59 -17.41
C HIS A 386 4.94 2.46 -18.35
N ALA A 387 4.48 2.44 -19.61
CA ALA A 387 4.96 1.51 -20.63
C ALA A 387 6.47 1.68 -20.88
N ALA A 388 6.99 2.92 -20.92
CA ALA A 388 8.42 3.17 -21.06
C ALA A 388 9.26 2.50 -19.97
N ARG A 389 8.83 2.59 -18.71
CA ARG A 389 9.51 1.93 -17.60
C ARG A 389 9.42 0.41 -17.70
N ARG A 390 8.28 -0.12 -18.15
CA ARG A 390 8.13 -1.57 -18.42
C ARG A 390 9.05 -2.02 -19.54
N THR A 391 9.20 -1.21 -20.60
CA THR A 391 10.10 -1.44 -21.73
C THR A 391 11.55 -1.57 -21.27
N PHE A 392 12.03 -0.64 -20.45
CA PHE A 392 13.37 -0.72 -19.87
C PHE A 392 13.59 -2.04 -19.12
N ILE A 393 12.68 -2.36 -18.20
CA ILE A 393 12.81 -3.55 -17.35
C ILE A 393 12.66 -4.83 -18.15
N GLY A 394 11.63 -4.92 -19.03
CA GLY A 394 11.33 -6.12 -19.81
C GLY A 394 12.46 -6.48 -20.75
N ASN A 395 13.00 -5.51 -21.50
CA ASN A 395 14.10 -5.77 -22.43
C ASN A 395 15.40 -6.11 -21.71
N LEU A 396 15.70 -5.47 -20.56
CA LEU A 396 16.86 -5.86 -19.75
C LEU A 396 16.71 -7.26 -19.17
N TYR A 397 15.51 -7.64 -18.78
CA TYR A 397 15.25 -8.97 -18.21
C TYR A 397 15.47 -10.10 -19.18
N LYS A 398 15.34 -9.86 -20.49
CA LYS A 398 15.68 -10.83 -21.55
C LYS A 398 17.20 -11.13 -21.59
N GLN A 399 18.03 -10.17 -21.22
CA GLN A 399 19.49 -10.25 -21.37
C GLN A 399 20.21 -10.52 -20.05
N VAL A 400 19.68 -10.01 -18.94
CA VAL A 400 20.30 -10.06 -17.62
C VAL A 400 19.36 -10.73 -16.64
N GLN A 401 19.73 -11.91 -16.15
CA GLN A 401 18.88 -12.68 -15.23
C GLN A 401 18.99 -12.23 -13.76
N ASP A 402 19.87 -11.27 -13.43
CA ASP A 402 19.96 -10.72 -12.08
C ASP A 402 18.91 -9.61 -11.84
N PRO A 403 17.82 -9.93 -11.10
CA PRO A 403 16.78 -8.97 -10.80
C PRO A 403 17.25 -7.81 -9.90
N ASN A 404 18.33 -8.00 -9.12
CA ASN A 404 18.83 -6.97 -8.22
C ASN A 404 19.53 -5.86 -8.99
N LEU A 405 20.29 -6.23 -10.03
CA LEU A 405 20.94 -5.26 -10.90
C LEU A 405 19.92 -4.39 -11.63
N ILE A 406 18.91 -5.00 -12.24
CA ILE A 406 17.83 -4.27 -12.93
C ILE A 406 17.01 -3.42 -11.95
N SER A 407 16.74 -3.92 -10.73
CA SER A 407 16.03 -3.18 -9.72
C SER A 407 16.78 -1.96 -9.23
N SER A 408 18.11 -2.03 -9.12
CA SER A 408 18.97 -0.89 -8.73
C SER A 408 18.92 0.24 -9.76
N MET A 409 18.94 -0.10 -11.05
CA MET A 409 18.85 0.86 -12.16
C MET A 409 17.45 1.44 -12.33
N SER A 410 16.42 0.70 -11.99
CA SER A 410 15.02 1.16 -12.12
C SER A 410 14.46 1.79 -10.85
N GLY A 411 15.18 1.76 -9.72
CA GLY A 411 14.71 2.30 -8.43
C GLY A 411 13.53 1.53 -7.86
N HIS A 412 13.51 0.20 -7.99
CA HIS A 412 12.62 -0.68 -7.27
C HIS A 412 13.26 -1.12 -5.94
N ALA A 413 12.43 -1.28 -4.91
CA ALA A 413 12.89 -1.89 -3.67
C ALA A 413 13.16 -3.38 -3.90
N ASN A 414 14.17 -3.92 -3.21
CA ASN A 414 14.49 -5.35 -3.24
C ASN A 414 13.26 -6.16 -2.79
N GLY A 415 12.96 -7.26 -3.50
CA GLY A 415 11.80 -8.10 -3.20
C GLY A 415 10.43 -7.50 -3.58
N SER A 416 10.40 -6.40 -4.32
CA SER A 416 9.16 -5.76 -4.74
C SER A 416 8.26 -6.70 -5.54
N ARG A 417 7.00 -6.92 -5.05
CA ARG A 417 5.98 -7.68 -5.79
C ARG A 417 5.67 -7.06 -7.16
N ALA A 418 5.80 -5.76 -7.30
CA ALA A 418 5.62 -5.09 -8.59
C ALA A 418 6.73 -5.49 -9.58
N PHE A 419 7.96 -5.65 -9.10
CA PHE A 419 9.08 -6.12 -9.92
C PHE A 419 8.96 -7.60 -10.29
N ALA A 420 8.47 -8.44 -9.39
CA ALA A 420 8.30 -9.88 -9.62
C ALA A 420 7.40 -10.20 -10.83
N ARG A 421 6.47 -9.29 -11.19
CA ARG A 421 5.57 -9.46 -12.36
C ARG A 421 6.30 -9.41 -13.69
N TYR A 422 7.47 -8.80 -13.76
CA TYR A 422 8.26 -8.77 -15.00
C TYR A 422 8.90 -10.12 -15.32
N ARG A 423 9.04 -11.00 -14.32
CA ARG A 423 9.58 -12.36 -14.49
C ARG A 423 8.64 -13.29 -15.29
N THR A 424 7.35 -13.00 -15.30
CA THR A 424 6.33 -13.90 -15.87
C THR A 424 5.87 -13.51 -17.27
N ILE A 425 6.39 -12.40 -17.84
CA ILE A 425 5.85 -11.79 -19.05
C ILE A 425 6.38 -12.43 -20.33
N ASP A 426 7.61 -12.96 -20.31
CA ASP A 426 8.30 -13.30 -21.53
C ASP A 426 8.23 -14.81 -21.83
N ASP A 427 7.46 -15.16 -22.86
CA ASP A 427 7.37 -16.54 -23.34
C ASP A 427 8.66 -16.99 -24.05
N ASP A 428 9.47 -16.06 -24.57
CA ASP A 428 10.76 -16.41 -25.18
C ASP A 428 11.75 -16.89 -24.13
N ILE A 429 11.78 -16.23 -22.95
CA ILE A 429 12.56 -16.72 -21.81
C ILE A 429 12.10 -18.10 -21.36
N LYS A 430 10.77 -18.31 -21.30
CA LYS A 430 10.21 -19.61 -20.92
C LYS A 430 10.54 -20.69 -21.95
N ARG A 431 10.49 -20.37 -23.26
CA ARG A 431 10.91 -21.29 -24.33
C ARG A 431 12.38 -21.65 -24.17
N GLY A 432 13.27 -20.67 -24.03
CA GLY A 432 14.68 -20.92 -23.78
C GLY A 432 14.98 -21.77 -22.54
N LEU A 433 14.13 -21.66 -21.49
CA LEU A 433 14.24 -22.54 -20.32
C LEU A 433 13.76 -23.97 -20.62
N VAL A 434 12.71 -24.12 -21.41
CA VAL A 434 12.19 -25.44 -21.83
C VAL A 434 13.19 -26.12 -22.77
N ASP A 435 13.83 -25.38 -23.68
CA ASP A 435 14.86 -25.88 -24.57
C ASP A 435 16.12 -26.42 -23.83
N LEU A 436 16.35 -25.99 -22.56
CA LEU A 436 17.43 -26.52 -21.72
C LEU A 436 17.16 -27.91 -21.14
N ILE A 437 15.92 -28.34 -21.14
CA ILE A 437 15.51 -29.64 -20.56
C ILE A 437 15.08 -30.66 -21.60
N GLY A 438 15.26 -30.35 -22.91
CA GLY A 438 15.05 -31.28 -24.03
C GLY A 438 13.97 -30.93 -24.97
#